data_8fb03d644a02217f24d174b3f97c9a96
#
_entry.id   8fb03d644a02217f24d174b3f97c9a96
#
_cell.length_a   1.000
_cell.length_b   1.000
_cell.length_c   1.000
_cell.angle_alpha   90.00
_cell.angle_beta   90.00
_cell.angle_gamma   90.00
#
_symmetry.space_group_name_H-M   'P 1'
#
loop_
_entity.id
_entity.type
_entity.pdbx_description
1 polymer ?
#
loop_
_entity_poly.entity_id
_entity_poly.type
_entity_poly.pdbx_seq_one_letter_code
_entity_poly.pdbx_strand_id
1 'polypeptide(L)'
;ALSLVGSEMCIRDRFSRVGVPYSPATGKPIKGLTSSEMIDEVNLKFNSKKIMIMSPLIKGRKGEYKKLFEEYFKKGYERFLINNKLYQKEDLPELSKNFKHSISVVIDRIIPSKDNRDRLANSIEISLKESEGSVEVFNIDDNEIITLSDKFMCPVSGFSIDEIEPRLFSFNNPYGACKTCDGLGEIDTFDEDILIPDKNLSFNDGAINFWSERSKSRIFPKLKKMFNAKKLENVIWSKIPKSFQNEVLFGGRQFDGLINIMDDIYDGSSSWWRQWELEKFRNSKTCNDCNGKRLNEKALCVKINNITISDFTSLSIANSLKWINEFENELNDQEKLIA
;
A
#
# COMPACT_ATOMS: atom_id res chain seq x y z
N ALA A 1 -16.15 29.94 7.21
CA ALA A 1 -14.89 29.19 7.06
C ALA A 1 -14.48 28.47 8.35
N LEU A 2 -14.56 29.11 9.52
CA LEU A 2 -14.18 28.50 10.82
C LEU A 2 -15.07 27.30 11.23
N SER A 3 -16.35 27.29 10.88
CA SER A 3 -17.26 26.18 11.17
C SER A 3 -16.97 24.90 10.38
N LEU A 4 -16.48 25.04 9.15
CA LEU A 4 -16.11 23.90 8.31
C LEU A 4 -14.83 23.20 8.79
N VAL A 5 -13.85 23.95 9.28
CA VAL A 5 -12.61 23.41 9.86
C VAL A 5 -12.91 22.57 11.12
N GLY A 6 -13.83 23.04 11.96
CA GLY A 6 -14.27 22.28 13.14
C GLY A 6 -14.94 20.96 12.77
N SER A 7 -15.83 20.95 11.78
CA SER A 7 -16.52 19.74 11.32
C SER A 7 -15.56 18.69 10.75
N GLU A 8 -14.59 19.13 9.95
CA GLU A 8 -13.58 18.22 9.38
C GLU A 8 -12.72 17.55 10.46
N MET A 9 -12.33 18.32 11.47
CA MET A 9 -11.57 17.81 12.61
C MET A 9 -12.37 16.79 13.42
N CYS A 10 -13.65 17.04 13.67
CA CYS A 10 -14.56 16.11 14.36
C CYS A 10 -14.74 14.80 13.56
N ILE A 11 -14.88 14.87 12.24
CA ILE A 11 -15.02 13.68 11.39
C ILE A 11 -13.74 12.83 11.46
N ARG A 12 -12.57 13.44 11.34
CA ARG A 12 -11.28 12.75 11.46
C ARG A 12 -11.09 12.09 12.81
N ASP A 13 -11.43 12.81 13.89
CA ASP A 13 -11.35 12.29 15.26
C ASP A 13 -12.28 11.09 15.42
N ARG A 14 -13.50 11.15 14.90
CA ARG A 14 -14.46 10.03 14.95
C ARG A 14 -13.92 8.80 14.21
N PHE A 15 -13.41 8.96 12.98
CA PHE A 15 -12.79 7.83 12.23
C PHE A 15 -11.57 7.26 12.93
N SER A 16 -10.82 8.06 13.68
CA SER A 16 -9.67 7.57 14.44
C SER A 16 -10.04 6.77 15.69
N ARG A 17 -11.19 7.05 16.30
CA ARG A 17 -11.60 6.42 17.57
C ARG A 17 -12.48 5.19 17.39
N VAL A 18 -13.41 5.21 16.43
CA VAL A 18 -14.38 4.13 16.22
C VAL A 18 -14.24 3.44 14.87
N GLY A 19 -13.31 3.89 14.04
CA GLY A 19 -13.03 3.29 12.74
C GLY A 19 -12.35 1.92 12.85
N VAL A 20 -12.86 0.94 12.11
CA VAL A 20 -12.30 -0.40 12.03
C VAL A 20 -11.46 -0.51 10.76
N PRO A 21 -10.17 -0.86 10.85
CA PRO A 21 -9.34 -1.10 9.68
C PRO A 21 -9.66 -2.46 9.04
N TYR A 22 -9.67 -2.49 7.72
CA TYR A 22 -9.90 -3.69 6.92
C TYR A 22 -8.67 -4.00 6.07
N SER A 23 -8.37 -5.28 5.90
CA SER A 23 -7.28 -5.69 5.02
C SER A 23 -7.64 -5.41 3.54
N PRO A 24 -6.82 -4.67 2.79
CA PRO A 24 -7.05 -4.46 1.36
C PRO A 24 -7.05 -5.77 0.57
N ALA A 25 -6.26 -6.76 1.01
CA ALA A 25 -6.12 -8.03 0.31
C ALA A 25 -7.26 -9.03 0.59
N THR A 26 -7.82 -9.03 1.82
CA THR A 26 -8.82 -10.04 2.22
C THR A 26 -10.21 -9.45 2.44
N GLY A 27 -10.33 -8.12 2.54
CA GLY A 27 -11.58 -7.43 2.88
C GLY A 27 -12.08 -7.69 4.31
N LYS A 28 -11.29 -8.39 5.14
CA LYS A 28 -11.66 -8.70 6.53
C LYS A 28 -11.16 -7.63 7.50
N PRO A 29 -11.87 -7.40 8.61
CA PRO A 29 -11.40 -6.47 9.64
C PRO A 29 -10.08 -6.94 10.24
N ILE A 30 -9.21 -5.99 10.51
CA ILE A 30 -7.92 -6.19 11.16
C ILE A 30 -8.06 -5.70 12.60
N LYS A 31 -7.64 -6.51 13.57
CA LYS A 31 -7.62 -6.14 14.99
C LYS A 31 -6.19 -6.19 15.50
N GLY A 32 -5.79 -5.20 16.26
CA GLY A 32 -4.66 -5.30 17.19
C GLY A 32 -5.17 -5.95 18.46
N LEU A 33 -4.46 -6.96 18.96
CA LEU A 33 -4.82 -7.66 20.19
C LEU A 33 -3.93 -7.18 21.32
N THR A 34 -4.51 -6.95 22.49
CA THR A 34 -3.74 -6.78 23.71
C THR A 34 -3.06 -8.09 24.09
N SER A 35 -1.95 -8.03 24.85
CA SER A 35 -1.28 -9.24 25.33
C SER A 35 -2.23 -10.18 26.07
N SER A 36 -3.18 -9.65 26.84
CA SER A 36 -4.19 -10.45 27.54
C SER A 36 -5.13 -11.19 26.58
N GLU A 37 -5.64 -10.50 25.54
CA GLU A 37 -6.47 -11.11 24.51
C GLU A 37 -5.73 -12.17 23.70
N MET A 38 -4.43 -11.95 23.42
CA MET A 38 -3.58 -12.96 22.76
C MET A 38 -3.45 -14.23 23.62
N ILE A 39 -3.23 -14.07 24.93
CA ILE A 39 -3.16 -15.20 25.86
C ILE A 39 -4.48 -15.96 25.88
N ASP A 40 -5.60 -15.26 25.95
CA ASP A 40 -6.91 -15.88 25.96
C ASP A 40 -7.23 -16.60 24.65
N GLU A 41 -6.85 -16.03 23.49
CA GLU A 41 -7.00 -16.68 22.19
C GLU A 41 -6.13 -17.93 22.04
N VAL A 42 -4.86 -17.86 22.51
CA VAL A 42 -3.95 -19.02 22.51
C VAL A 42 -4.51 -20.13 23.42
N ASN A 43 -5.00 -19.79 24.61
CA ASN A 43 -5.59 -20.77 25.52
C ASN A 43 -6.87 -21.38 24.95
N LEU A 44 -7.73 -20.58 24.32
CA LEU A 44 -8.98 -21.07 23.71
C LEU A 44 -8.69 -22.07 22.58
N LYS A 45 -7.71 -21.73 21.72
CA LYS A 45 -7.44 -22.50 20.51
C LYS A 45 -6.53 -23.71 20.72
N PHE A 46 -5.58 -23.60 21.64
CA PHE A 46 -4.50 -24.59 21.82
C PHE A 46 -4.44 -25.17 23.24
N ASN A 47 -5.54 -25.15 23.98
CA ASN A 47 -5.57 -25.71 25.33
C ASN A 47 -5.05 -27.17 25.35
N SER A 48 -4.11 -27.47 26.26
CA SER A 48 -3.47 -28.79 26.41
C SER A 48 -2.72 -29.34 25.19
N LYS A 49 -2.49 -28.50 24.13
CA LYS A 49 -1.67 -28.87 22.96
C LYS A 49 -0.23 -28.40 23.13
N LYS A 50 0.72 -29.10 22.51
CA LYS A 50 2.13 -28.68 22.52
C LYS A 50 2.34 -27.57 21.49
N ILE A 51 2.66 -26.36 21.95
CA ILE A 51 2.91 -25.21 21.08
C ILE A 51 4.32 -24.64 21.21
N MET A 52 4.77 -23.96 20.19
CA MET A 52 5.93 -23.09 20.22
C MET A 52 5.47 -21.63 20.04
N ILE A 53 5.93 -20.78 20.94
CA ILE A 53 5.82 -19.32 20.79
C ILE A 53 7.06 -18.86 20.03
N MET A 54 6.83 -18.15 18.91
CA MET A 54 7.89 -17.74 18.01
C MET A 54 7.77 -16.26 17.68
N SER A 55 8.90 -15.64 17.44
CA SER A 55 9.00 -14.26 16.96
C SER A 55 9.35 -14.25 15.47
N PRO A 56 8.47 -13.77 14.58
CA PRO A 56 8.77 -13.65 13.15
C PRO A 56 9.75 -12.50 12.89
N LEU A 57 10.95 -12.84 12.41
CA LEU A 57 12.02 -11.88 12.14
C LEU A 57 12.05 -11.46 10.67
N ILE A 58 11.82 -12.39 9.77
CA ILE A 58 11.84 -12.17 8.31
C ILE A 58 10.61 -12.82 7.68
N LYS A 59 9.89 -12.08 6.86
CA LYS A 59 8.73 -12.57 6.09
C LYS A 59 8.95 -12.35 4.60
N GLY A 60 9.19 -13.43 3.85
CA GLY A 60 9.22 -13.43 2.38
C GLY A 60 10.27 -12.52 1.75
N ARG A 61 11.42 -12.28 2.41
CA ARG A 61 12.49 -11.41 1.90
C ARG A 61 13.70 -12.22 1.44
N LYS A 62 14.38 -11.70 0.40
CA LYS A 62 15.64 -12.30 -0.10
C LYS A 62 16.81 -11.94 0.81
N GLY A 63 17.73 -12.88 1.03
CA GLY A 63 18.92 -12.64 1.85
C GLY A 63 19.54 -13.92 2.40
N GLU A 64 20.79 -13.85 2.87
CA GLU A 64 21.52 -14.97 3.49
C GLU A 64 21.35 -15.04 5.01
N TYR A 65 21.07 -13.94 5.67
CA TYR A 65 20.73 -13.77 7.09
C TYR A 65 21.76 -14.31 8.10
N LYS A 66 23.01 -14.57 7.71
CA LYS A 66 24.08 -15.10 8.60
C LYS A 66 24.27 -14.25 9.85
N LYS A 67 24.36 -12.92 9.70
CA LYS A 67 24.50 -11.98 10.84
C LYS A 67 23.30 -12.00 11.79
N LEU A 68 22.09 -12.19 11.24
CA LEU A 68 20.87 -12.30 12.05
C LEU A 68 20.96 -13.52 12.98
N PHE A 69 21.31 -14.68 12.42
CA PHE A 69 21.46 -15.89 13.24
C PHE A 69 22.54 -15.73 14.31
N GLU A 70 23.71 -15.14 13.98
CA GLU A 70 24.77 -14.87 14.95
C GLU A 70 24.31 -13.98 16.11
N GLU A 71 23.52 -12.94 15.81
CA GLU A 71 22.95 -12.05 16.82
C GLU A 71 22.03 -12.80 17.78
N TYR A 72 21.09 -13.60 17.24
CA TYR A 72 20.14 -14.34 18.06
C TYR A 72 20.81 -15.48 18.82
N PHE A 73 21.89 -16.11 18.31
CA PHE A 73 22.70 -17.05 19.09
C PHE A 73 23.39 -16.38 20.26
N LYS A 74 23.88 -15.16 20.13
CA LYS A 74 24.45 -14.39 21.24
C LYS A 74 23.40 -14.03 22.30
N LYS A 75 22.14 -13.88 21.91
CA LYS A 75 21.00 -13.68 22.81
C LYS A 75 20.56 -15.01 23.52
N GLY A 76 21.12 -16.15 23.12
CA GLY A 76 20.82 -17.46 23.71
C GLY A 76 19.71 -18.27 23.04
N TYR A 77 19.23 -17.83 21.88
CA TYR A 77 18.23 -18.58 21.09
C TYR A 77 18.94 -19.63 20.23
N GLU A 78 18.41 -20.85 20.21
CA GLU A 78 19.03 -21.97 19.50
C GLU A 78 18.18 -22.57 18.38
N ARG A 79 16.92 -22.18 18.26
CA ARG A 79 15.96 -22.81 17.34
C ARG A 79 15.28 -21.78 16.48
N PHE A 80 15.18 -22.10 15.18
CA PHE A 80 14.53 -21.26 14.18
C PHE A 80 13.58 -22.07 13.33
N LEU A 81 12.42 -21.50 13.01
CA LEU A 81 11.55 -22.00 11.95
C LEU A 81 11.92 -21.24 10.65
N ILE A 82 12.44 -21.97 9.66
CA ILE A 82 12.85 -21.39 8.37
C ILE A 82 12.02 -22.05 7.27
N ASN A 83 11.24 -21.27 6.52
CA ASN A 83 10.39 -21.78 5.45
C ASN A 83 9.53 -22.97 5.90
N ASN A 84 8.88 -22.86 7.05
CA ASN A 84 8.04 -23.88 7.70
C ASN A 84 8.78 -25.16 8.16
N LYS A 85 10.11 -25.15 8.22
CA LYS A 85 10.90 -26.26 8.75
C LYS A 85 11.71 -25.80 9.96
N LEU A 86 11.66 -26.60 11.03
CA LEU A 86 12.39 -26.31 12.27
C LEU A 86 13.85 -26.75 12.15
N TYR A 87 14.78 -25.87 12.54
CA TYR A 87 16.21 -26.11 12.58
C TYR A 87 16.78 -25.75 13.95
N GLN A 88 17.83 -26.46 14.38
CA GLN A 88 18.65 -26.10 15.49
C GLN A 88 19.94 -25.44 15.00
N LYS A 89 20.69 -24.84 15.92
CA LYS A 89 21.94 -24.14 15.60
C LYS A 89 22.92 -24.99 14.79
N GLU A 90 23.01 -26.28 15.12
CA GLU A 90 23.95 -27.23 14.51
C GLU A 90 23.53 -27.59 13.05
N ASP A 91 22.23 -27.56 12.77
CA ASP A 91 21.67 -28.03 11.49
C ASP A 91 21.19 -26.87 10.59
N LEU A 92 21.62 -25.62 10.86
CA LEU A 92 21.17 -24.46 10.13
C LEU A 92 21.59 -24.53 8.66
N PRO A 93 20.64 -24.41 7.71
CA PRO A 93 20.98 -24.44 6.29
C PRO A 93 21.63 -23.12 5.83
N GLU A 94 22.52 -23.19 4.86
CA GLU A 94 22.95 -22.00 4.15
C GLU A 94 21.81 -21.47 3.26
N LEU A 95 21.40 -20.22 3.53
CA LEU A 95 20.32 -19.59 2.78
C LEU A 95 20.86 -18.83 1.56
N SER A 96 20.21 -19.04 0.42
CA SER A 96 20.59 -18.34 -0.82
C SER A 96 20.03 -16.92 -0.84
N LYS A 97 20.88 -15.94 -1.19
CA LYS A 97 20.49 -14.52 -1.35
C LYS A 97 19.44 -14.27 -2.44
N ASN A 98 19.25 -15.21 -3.35
CA ASN A 98 18.36 -15.06 -4.50
C ASN A 98 16.92 -15.52 -4.22
N PHE A 99 16.71 -16.32 -3.19
CA PHE A 99 15.38 -16.81 -2.80
C PHE A 99 14.78 -16.00 -1.65
N LYS A 100 13.45 -16.01 -1.60
CA LYS A 100 12.71 -15.42 -0.49
C LYS A 100 12.67 -16.41 0.67
N HIS A 101 12.95 -15.92 1.88
CA HIS A 101 12.92 -16.71 3.10
C HIS A 101 11.97 -16.10 4.12
N SER A 102 11.33 -16.96 4.90
CA SER A 102 10.61 -16.59 6.13
C SER A 102 11.32 -17.25 7.31
N ILE A 103 11.66 -16.45 8.31
CA ILE A 103 12.47 -16.88 9.46
C ILE A 103 11.79 -16.41 10.73
N SER A 104 11.49 -17.33 11.62
CA SER A 104 10.97 -17.05 12.96
C SER A 104 11.86 -17.71 14.01
N VAL A 105 12.21 -16.99 15.08
CA VAL A 105 12.97 -17.54 16.20
C VAL A 105 12.01 -18.13 17.23
N VAL A 106 12.32 -19.30 17.76
CA VAL A 106 11.54 -19.96 18.82
C VAL A 106 11.92 -19.36 20.17
N ILE A 107 10.95 -18.71 20.82
CA ILE A 107 11.10 -18.10 22.15
C ILE A 107 10.89 -19.13 23.25
N ASP A 108 9.78 -19.88 23.15
CA ASP A 108 9.46 -20.90 24.19
C ASP A 108 8.66 -22.06 23.59
N ARG A 109 8.67 -23.19 24.34
CA ARG A 109 7.81 -24.36 24.09
C ARG A 109 6.96 -24.60 25.32
N ILE A 110 5.65 -24.52 25.17
CA ILE A 110 4.72 -24.56 26.29
C ILE A 110 3.48 -25.38 25.92
N ILE A 111 2.83 -25.92 26.94
CA ILE A 111 1.48 -26.48 26.87
C ILE A 111 0.58 -25.46 27.59
N PRO A 112 -0.29 -24.73 26.85
CA PRO A 112 -1.17 -23.77 27.49
C PRO A 112 -2.08 -24.42 28.51
N SER A 113 -2.07 -23.87 29.73
CA SER A 113 -2.90 -24.30 30.85
C SER A 113 -3.08 -23.11 31.81
N LYS A 114 -4.02 -23.23 32.75
CA LYS A 114 -4.21 -22.19 33.76
C LYS A 114 -2.95 -21.96 34.61
N ASP A 115 -2.22 -23.00 34.88
CA ASP A 115 -1.02 -22.93 35.72
C ASP A 115 0.20 -22.31 35.01
N ASN A 116 0.19 -22.30 33.67
CA ASN A 116 1.30 -21.78 32.87
C ASN A 116 0.97 -20.39 32.27
N ARG A 117 -0.09 -19.71 32.74
CA ARG A 117 -0.55 -18.43 32.16
C ARG A 117 0.54 -17.36 32.22
N ASP A 118 1.24 -17.22 33.32
CA ASP A 118 2.30 -16.21 33.51
C ASP A 118 3.50 -16.48 32.60
N ARG A 119 3.87 -17.75 32.42
CA ARG A 119 4.95 -18.15 31.52
C ARG A 119 4.56 -17.87 30.06
N LEU A 120 3.31 -18.16 29.68
CA LEU A 120 2.79 -17.86 28.36
C LEU A 120 2.78 -16.33 28.08
N ALA A 121 2.35 -15.53 29.08
CA ALA A 121 2.36 -14.07 29.00
C ALA A 121 3.77 -13.52 28.74
N ASN A 122 4.75 -13.96 29.55
CA ASN A 122 6.14 -13.53 29.38
C ASN A 122 6.72 -13.93 28.02
N SER A 123 6.40 -15.13 27.52
CA SER A 123 6.87 -15.60 26.21
C SER A 123 6.25 -14.79 25.06
N ILE A 124 4.97 -14.41 25.16
CA ILE A 124 4.30 -13.53 24.20
C ILE A 124 4.92 -12.12 24.22
N GLU A 125 5.15 -11.53 25.39
CA GLU A 125 5.77 -10.20 25.51
C GLU A 125 7.18 -10.16 24.93
N ILE A 126 8.01 -11.19 25.19
CA ILE A 126 9.34 -11.31 24.58
C ILE A 126 9.21 -11.39 23.06
N SER A 127 8.28 -12.20 22.56
CA SER A 127 8.05 -12.35 21.12
C SER A 127 7.64 -11.03 20.48
N LEU A 128 6.69 -10.29 21.05
CA LEU A 128 6.25 -8.98 20.58
C LEU A 128 7.40 -7.98 20.53
N LYS A 129 8.27 -8.00 21.53
CA LYS A 129 9.44 -7.10 21.59
C LYS A 129 10.47 -7.43 20.50
N GLU A 130 10.79 -8.68 20.26
CA GLU A 130 11.80 -9.09 19.27
C GLU A 130 11.31 -8.95 17.82
N SER A 131 10.00 -9.01 17.58
CA SER A 131 9.37 -8.92 16.25
C SER A 131 8.72 -7.59 15.95
N GLU A 132 8.86 -6.60 16.84
CA GLU A 132 8.22 -5.28 16.70
C GLU A 132 6.68 -5.37 16.62
N GLY A 133 6.07 -6.22 17.41
CA GLY A 133 4.62 -6.28 17.58
C GLY A 133 3.90 -7.47 16.96
N SER A 134 4.59 -8.58 16.73
CA SER A 134 3.96 -9.79 16.19
C SER A 134 4.42 -11.04 16.96
N VAL A 135 3.52 -12.01 17.14
CA VAL A 135 3.83 -13.33 17.68
C VAL A 135 3.27 -14.41 16.78
N GLU A 136 4.04 -15.44 16.53
CA GLU A 136 3.59 -16.64 15.85
C GLU A 136 3.48 -17.79 16.86
N VAL A 137 2.35 -18.46 16.84
CA VAL A 137 2.09 -19.65 17.66
C VAL A 137 1.98 -20.84 16.74
N PHE A 138 2.92 -21.78 16.88
CA PHE A 138 2.98 -22.99 16.07
C PHE A 138 2.53 -24.20 16.92
N ASN A 139 1.48 -24.86 16.46
CA ASN A 139 1.06 -26.13 17.02
C ASN A 139 1.90 -27.25 16.42
N ILE A 140 2.65 -27.96 17.28
CA ILE A 140 3.59 -28.98 16.84
C ILE A 140 2.88 -30.23 16.30
N ASP A 141 1.69 -30.55 16.83
CA ASP A 141 0.98 -31.75 16.49
C ASP A 141 0.25 -31.65 15.13
N ASP A 142 -0.34 -30.48 14.84
CA ASP A 142 -1.14 -30.24 13.66
C ASP A 142 -0.41 -29.44 12.56
N ASN A 143 0.82 -29.00 12.79
CA ASN A 143 1.60 -28.08 11.94
C ASN A 143 0.83 -26.78 11.60
N GLU A 144 -0.06 -26.33 12.48
CA GLU A 144 -0.84 -25.11 12.32
C GLU A 144 -0.06 -23.91 12.88
N ILE A 145 0.02 -22.82 12.12
CA ILE A 145 0.58 -21.55 12.57
C ILE A 145 -0.52 -20.50 12.63
N ILE A 146 -0.64 -19.82 13.77
CA ILE A 146 -1.40 -18.58 13.86
C ILE A 146 -0.46 -17.40 14.10
N THR A 147 -0.77 -16.26 13.53
CA THR A 147 -0.06 -15.00 13.78
C THR A 147 -1.00 -14.06 14.50
N LEU A 148 -0.57 -13.59 15.66
CA LEU A 148 -1.23 -12.57 16.46
C LEU A 148 -0.36 -11.32 16.45
N SER A 149 -0.96 -10.13 16.60
CA SER A 149 -0.22 -8.86 16.60
C SER A 149 -0.89 -7.86 17.54
N ASP A 150 -0.07 -7.06 18.21
CA ASP A 150 -0.53 -5.89 18.96
C ASP A 150 -0.79 -4.69 18.03
N LYS A 151 -0.28 -4.74 16.81
CA LYS A 151 -0.56 -3.78 15.74
C LYS A 151 -1.74 -4.25 14.90
N PHE A 152 -2.42 -3.31 14.26
CA PHE A 152 -3.42 -3.62 13.25
C PHE A 152 -2.74 -4.24 12.02
N MET A 153 -2.59 -5.56 12.01
CA MET A 153 -1.90 -6.29 10.96
C MET A 153 -2.76 -7.42 10.37
N CYS A 154 -2.78 -7.52 9.05
CA CYS A 154 -3.37 -8.65 8.35
C CYS A 154 -2.37 -9.82 8.33
N PRO A 155 -2.69 -10.98 8.91
CA PRO A 155 -1.77 -12.13 8.94
C PRO A 155 -1.49 -12.73 7.56
N VAL A 156 -2.41 -12.52 6.60
CA VAL A 156 -2.31 -13.09 5.23
C VAL A 156 -1.42 -12.24 4.32
N SER A 157 -1.64 -10.92 4.30
CA SER A 157 -0.93 -10.01 3.38
C SER A 157 0.27 -9.30 4.01
N GLY A 158 0.38 -9.31 5.35
CA GLY A 158 1.37 -8.51 6.08
C GLY A 158 1.07 -7.01 6.10
N PHE A 159 -0.06 -6.57 5.52
CA PHE A 159 -0.49 -5.18 5.59
C PHE A 159 -0.72 -4.77 7.03
N SER A 160 -0.12 -3.66 7.46
CA SER A 160 -0.21 -3.18 8.83
C SER A 160 -0.45 -1.67 8.89
N ILE A 161 -1.17 -1.26 9.94
CA ILE A 161 -1.33 0.13 10.34
C ILE A 161 -0.73 0.25 11.73
N ASP A 162 0.23 1.17 11.90
CA ASP A 162 0.94 1.32 13.17
C ASP A 162 0.01 1.94 14.22
N GLU A 163 -0.63 3.07 13.88
CA GLU A 163 -1.59 3.77 14.75
C GLU A 163 -2.68 4.41 13.90
N ILE A 164 -3.91 4.39 14.42
CA ILE A 164 -5.06 5.08 13.81
C ILE A 164 -5.27 6.40 14.54
N GLU A 165 -4.68 7.45 13.98
CA GLU A 165 -4.75 8.80 14.53
C GLU A 165 -5.50 9.75 13.59
N PRO A 166 -6.03 10.90 14.07
CA PRO A 166 -6.72 11.88 13.21
C PRO A 166 -5.89 12.37 12.03
N ARG A 167 -4.56 12.46 12.18
CA ARG A 167 -3.63 12.85 11.09
C ARG A 167 -3.59 11.86 9.93
N LEU A 168 -3.92 10.58 10.16
CA LEU A 168 -4.04 9.56 9.11
C LEU A 168 -5.13 9.91 8.09
N PHE A 169 -6.15 10.63 8.51
CA PHE A 169 -7.29 11.01 7.68
C PHE A 169 -7.15 12.42 7.08
N SER A 170 -5.97 13.00 7.15
CA SER A 170 -5.68 14.32 6.58
C SER A 170 -4.94 14.19 5.25
N PHE A 171 -5.56 14.67 4.18
CA PHE A 171 -4.90 14.76 2.86
C PHE A 171 -3.86 15.89 2.78
N ASN A 172 -3.82 16.81 3.77
CA ASN A 172 -2.81 17.85 3.89
C ASN A 172 -1.63 17.43 4.78
N ASN A 173 -1.63 16.20 5.30
CA ASN A 173 -0.55 15.66 6.12
C ASN A 173 0.11 14.49 5.36
N PRO A 174 1.44 14.45 5.23
CA PRO A 174 2.15 13.37 4.54
C PRO A 174 1.86 11.97 5.09
N TYR A 175 1.42 11.87 6.36
CA TYR A 175 1.05 10.59 6.98
C TYR A 175 -0.24 10.00 6.40
N GLY A 176 -1.20 10.86 5.99
CA GLY A 176 -2.50 10.46 5.45
C GLY A 176 -2.66 10.67 3.95
N ALA A 177 -1.90 11.59 3.37
CA ALA A 177 -1.99 11.94 1.95
C ALA A 177 -1.62 10.76 1.03
N CYS A 178 -2.25 10.71 -0.13
CA CYS A 178 -1.82 9.84 -1.21
C CYS A 178 -0.42 10.27 -1.68
N LYS A 179 0.52 9.35 -1.71
CA LYS A 179 1.92 9.65 -2.05
C LYS A 179 2.14 10.02 -3.52
N THR A 180 1.24 9.62 -4.39
CA THR A 180 1.35 9.86 -5.85
C THR A 180 0.89 11.24 -6.24
N CYS A 181 -0.15 11.77 -5.58
CA CYS A 181 -0.69 13.09 -5.86
C CYS A 181 -0.55 14.08 -4.69
N ASP A 182 0.23 13.73 -3.66
CA ASP A 182 0.44 14.55 -2.46
C ASP A 182 -0.87 15.09 -1.84
N GLY A 183 -1.94 14.27 -1.91
CA GLY A 183 -3.25 14.62 -1.38
C GLY A 183 -4.08 15.54 -2.27
N LEU A 184 -3.68 15.81 -3.49
CA LEU A 184 -4.46 16.62 -4.44
C LEU A 184 -5.66 15.86 -5.03
N GLY A 185 -5.56 14.55 -5.17
CA GLY A 185 -6.56 13.70 -5.82
C GLY A 185 -6.41 13.64 -7.34
N GLU A 186 -5.63 14.53 -7.90
CA GLU A 186 -5.36 14.69 -9.31
C GLU A 186 -3.86 14.76 -9.56
N ILE A 187 -3.44 14.42 -10.75
CA ILE A 187 -2.07 14.56 -11.25
C ILE A 187 -2.10 15.26 -12.60
N ASP A 188 -1.26 16.27 -12.74
CA ASP A 188 -1.08 16.94 -14.02
C ASP A 188 -0.18 16.09 -14.90
N THR A 189 -0.72 15.60 -15.99
CA THR A 189 -0.02 14.75 -16.95
C THR A 189 -0.15 15.33 -18.36
N PHE A 190 0.80 15.02 -19.23
CA PHE A 190 0.66 15.36 -20.64
C PHE A 190 -0.51 14.60 -21.25
N ASP A 191 -1.36 15.32 -21.98
CA ASP A 191 -2.60 14.77 -22.51
C ASP A 191 -2.41 14.27 -23.94
N GLU A 192 -2.76 13.01 -24.18
CA GLU A 192 -2.72 12.38 -25.48
C GLU A 192 -3.62 13.09 -26.50
N ASP A 193 -4.79 13.57 -26.07
CA ASP A 193 -5.74 14.23 -26.96
C ASP A 193 -5.27 15.64 -27.38
N ILE A 194 -4.42 16.29 -26.60
CA ILE A 194 -3.78 17.55 -26.98
C ILE A 194 -2.61 17.29 -27.95
N LEU A 195 -1.89 16.18 -27.75
CA LEU A 195 -0.81 15.76 -28.66
C LEU A 195 -1.36 15.27 -30.00
N ILE A 196 -2.52 14.62 -30.01
CA ILE A 196 -3.20 14.09 -31.20
C ILE A 196 -4.61 14.67 -31.28
N PRO A 197 -4.74 15.95 -31.61
CA PRO A 197 -6.01 16.65 -31.57
C PRO A 197 -7.02 16.15 -32.62
N ASP A 198 -6.56 15.67 -33.78
CA ASP A 198 -7.40 15.06 -34.79
C ASP A 198 -6.92 13.65 -35.13
N LYS A 199 -7.66 12.65 -34.62
CA LYS A 199 -7.40 11.24 -34.85
C LYS A 199 -7.73 10.76 -36.28
N ASN A 200 -8.29 11.61 -37.13
CA ASN A 200 -8.55 11.32 -38.54
C ASN A 200 -7.39 11.71 -39.47
N LEU A 201 -6.39 12.40 -38.94
CA LEU A 201 -5.18 12.72 -39.69
C LEU A 201 -4.18 11.56 -39.65
N SER A 202 -3.37 11.44 -40.71
CA SER A 202 -2.22 10.57 -40.73
C SER A 202 -0.96 11.27 -40.16
N PHE A 203 0.12 10.50 -39.94
CA PHE A 203 1.37 11.11 -39.52
C PHE A 203 1.89 12.15 -40.53
N ASN A 204 1.82 11.84 -41.82
CA ASN A 204 2.23 12.79 -42.89
C ASN A 204 1.32 14.00 -42.98
N ASP A 205 0.03 13.88 -42.66
CA ASP A 205 -0.93 14.99 -42.65
C ASP A 205 -0.85 15.84 -41.36
N GLY A 206 0.05 15.46 -40.41
CA GLY A 206 0.30 16.24 -39.23
C GLY A 206 -0.56 15.86 -38.02
N ALA A 207 -0.91 14.58 -37.84
CA ALA A 207 -1.67 14.11 -36.71
C ALA A 207 -1.02 14.44 -35.34
N ILE A 208 0.30 14.60 -35.29
CA ILE A 208 1.05 14.90 -34.08
C ILE A 208 1.26 16.41 -33.93
N ASN A 209 0.74 16.96 -32.85
CA ASN A 209 0.94 18.36 -32.47
C ASN A 209 2.25 18.48 -31.64
N PHE A 210 3.29 19.07 -32.24
CA PHE A 210 4.57 19.27 -31.54
C PHE A 210 4.55 20.59 -30.77
N TRP A 211 5.15 20.59 -29.57
CA TRP A 211 5.16 21.75 -28.67
C TRP A 211 6.08 22.89 -29.12
N SER A 212 6.99 22.65 -30.08
CA SER A 212 7.80 23.69 -30.71
C SER A 212 8.41 23.20 -32.03
N GLU A 213 8.80 24.12 -32.91
CA GLU A 213 9.51 23.79 -34.15
C GLU A 213 10.85 23.10 -33.91
N ARG A 214 11.53 23.42 -32.80
CA ARG A 214 12.76 22.73 -32.40
C ARG A 214 12.50 21.28 -31.99
N SER A 215 11.42 21.01 -31.29
CA SER A 215 11.03 19.65 -30.92
C SER A 215 10.64 18.85 -32.17
N LYS A 216 9.89 19.45 -33.07
CA LYS A 216 9.51 18.87 -34.36
C LYS A 216 10.74 18.51 -35.18
N SER A 217 11.67 19.43 -35.41
CA SER A 217 12.89 19.16 -36.18
C SER A 217 13.74 18.02 -35.62
N ARG A 218 13.73 17.82 -34.31
CA ARG A 218 14.53 16.80 -33.60
C ARG A 218 13.84 15.43 -33.55
N ILE A 219 12.52 15.40 -33.37
CA ILE A 219 11.74 14.19 -33.08
C ILE A 219 11.12 13.62 -34.37
N PHE A 220 10.62 14.48 -35.25
CA PHE A 220 9.95 14.07 -36.51
C PHE A 220 10.74 13.08 -37.36
N PRO A 221 12.07 13.24 -37.59
CA PRO A 221 12.84 12.28 -38.38
C PRO A 221 12.88 10.88 -37.76
N LYS A 222 12.93 10.79 -36.43
CA LYS A 222 12.92 9.51 -35.70
C LYS A 222 11.56 8.81 -35.86
N LEU A 223 10.49 9.55 -35.64
CA LEU A 223 9.13 9.04 -35.82
C LEU A 223 8.86 8.64 -37.26
N LYS A 224 9.26 9.47 -38.23
CA LYS A 224 9.14 9.14 -39.67
C LYS A 224 9.77 7.81 -40.01
N LYS A 225 10.98 7.53 -39.49
CA LYS A 225 11.65 6.24 -39.69
C LYS A 225 10.84 5.08 -39.10
N MET A 226 10.24 5.26 -37.91
CA MET A 226 9.39 4.24 -37.26
C MET A 226 8.10 3.97 -38.03
N PHE A 227 7.41 5.04 -38.44
CA PHE A 227 6.19 4.93 -39.23
C PHE A 227 6.43 4.26 -40.59
N ASN A 228 7.48 4.66 -41.31
CA ASN A 228 7.85 4.08 -42.59
C ASN A 228 8.23 2.59 -42.46
N ALA A 229 8.94 2.21 -41.40
CA ALA A 229 9.30 0.80 -41.16
C ALA A 229 8.09 -0.11 -41.03
N LYS A 230 6.97 0.43 -40.55
CA LYS A 230 5.69 -0.30 -40.38
C LYS A 230 4.66 0.03 -41.49
N LYS A 231 5.00 0.89 -42.47
CA LYS A 231 4.13 1.37 -43.56
C LYS A 231 2.84 2.03 -43.04
N LEU A 232 2.95 2.79 -41.94
CA LEU A 232 1.83 3.42 -41.26
C LEU A 232 1.77 4.95 -41.45
N GLU A 233 2.70 5.55 -42.20
CA GLU A 233 2.86 6.99 -42.35
C GLU A 233 1.65 7.73 -42.96
N ASN A 234 0.87 7.02 -43.79
CA ASN A 234 -0.34 7.55 -44.42
C ASN A 234 -1.62 6.93 -43.84
N VAL A 235 -1.51 6.15 -42.76
CA VAL A 235 -2.67 5.59 -42.09
C VAL A 235 -3.19 6.60 -41.06
N ILE A 236 -4.50 6.83 -41.05
CA ILE A 236 -5.12 7.72 -40.05
C ILE A 236 -4.90 7.20 -38.67
N TRP A 237 -4.63 8.09 -37.68
CA TRP A 237 -4.25 7.74 -36.33
C TRP A 237 -5.20 6.74 -35.67
N SER A 238 -6.51 6.95 -35.82
CA SER A 238 -7.54 6.07 -35.25
C SER A 238 -7.48 4.60 -35.74
N LYS A 239 -6.90 4.35 -36.91
CA LYS A 239 -6.74 2.99 -37.48
C LYS A 239 -5.36 2.37 -37.22
N ILE A 240 -4.44 3.11 -36.63
CA ILE A 240 -3.14 2.59 -36.22
C ILE A 240 -3.31 1.61 -35.04
N PRO A 241 -2.62 0.44 -35.04
CA PRO A 241 -2.69 -0.49 -33.93
C PRO A 241 -2.35 0.18 -32.59
N LYS A 242 -3.15 -0.05 -31.55
CA LYS A 242 -2.95 0.57 -30.22
C LYS A 242 -1.56 0.32 -29.63
N SER A 243 -0.98 -0.85 -29.89
CA SER A 243 0.39 -1.16 -29.47
C SER A 243 1.43 -0.19 -30.05
N PHE A 244 1.23 0.24 -31.32
CA PHE A 244 2.12 1.20 -31.95
C PHE A 244 1.81 2.64 -31.51
N GLN A 245 0.54 3.00 -31.31
CA GLN A 245 0.17 4.26 -30.68
C GLN A 245 0.85 4.41 -29.30
N ASN A 246 0.79 3.37 -28.47
CA ASN A 246 1.45 3.36 -27.17
C ASN A 246 2.97 3.48 -27.29
N GLU A 247 3.59 2.81 -28.27
CA GLU A 247 5.04 2.94 -28.53
C GLU A 247 5.44 4.38 -28.92
N VAL A 248 4.62 5.07 -29.67
CA VAL A 248 4.84 6.48 -30.04
C VAL A 248 4.62 7.41 -28.86
N LEU A 249 3.57 7.21 -28.06
CA LEU A 249 3.21 8.09 -26.95
C LEU A 249 4.06 7.83 -25.69
N PHE A 250 4.16 6.59 -25.27
CA PHE A 250 4.78 6.21 -23.98
C PHE A 250 6.15 5.52 -24.13
N GLY A 251 6.55 5.24 -25.38
CA GLY A 251 7.86 4.66 -25.64
C GLY A 251 7.88 3.15 -25.81
N GLY A 252 9.02 2.69 -26.34
CA GLY A 252 9.30 1.29 -26.63
C GLY A 252 10.80 1.04 -26.79
N ARG A 253 11.17 -0.06 -27.47
CA ARG A 253 12.57 -0.42 -27.62
C ARG A 253 13.41 0.55 -28.47
N GLN A 254 12.79 1.31 -29.37
CA GLN A 254 13.47 2.16 -30.35
C GLN A 254 13.23 3.66 -30.16
N PHE A 255 12.27 4.03 -29.31
CA PHE A 255 11.87 5.41 -29.09
C PHE A 255 11.39 5.62 -27.66
N ASP A 256 11.80 6.72 -27.04
CA ASP A 256 11.53 6.98 -25.61
C ASP A 256 10.05 7.36 -25.34
N GLY A 257 9.27 7.67 -26.38
CA GLY A 257 7.89 8.13 -26.27
C GLY A 257 7.76 9.65 -26.16
N LEU A 258 6.73 10.20 -26.81
CA LEU A 258 6.52 11.64 -26.80
C LEU A 258 6.26 12.18 -25.39
N ILE A 259 5.41 11.50 -24.62
CA ILE A 259 5.04 11.91 -23.25
C ILE A 259 6.25 11.84 -22.34
N ASN A 260 7.01 10.74 -22.35
CA ASN A 260 8.20 10.62 -21.53
C ASN A 260 9.28 11.67 -21.87
N ILE A 261 9.44 11.98 -23.18
CA ILE A 261 10.35 13.06 -23.58
C ILE A 261 9.89 14.43 -23.08
N MET A 262 8.57 14.66 -23.03
CA MET A 262 8.01 15.91 -22.50
C MET A 262 8.16 15.99 -20.98
N ASP A 263 7.96 14.88 -20.25
CA ASP A 263 8.20 14.77 -18.81
C ASP A 263 9.68 15.07 -18.49
N ASP A 264 10.61 14.42 -19.19
CA ASP A 264 12.05 14.62 -19.00
C ASP A 264 12.46 16.10 -19.26
N ILE A 265 11.88 16.75 -20.27
CA ILE A 265 12.16 18.16 -20.57
C ILE A 265 11.54 19.07 -19.52
N TYR A 266 10.34 18.76 -19.05
CA TYR A 266 9.62 19.54 -18.04
C TYR A 266 10.34 19.51 -16.70
N ASP A 267 10.68 18.34 -16.22
CA ASP A 267 11.33 18.13 -14.93
C ASP A 267 12.82 18.55 -14.95
N GLY A 268 13.51 18.30 -16.06
CA GLY A 268 14.93 18.64 -16.22
C GLY A 268 15.20 20.10 -16.62
N SER A 269 14.17 20.91 -16.89
CA SER A 269 14.36 22.28 -17.37
C SER A 269 14.28 23.30 -16.24
N SER A 270 15.36 24.07 -16.05
CA SER A 270 15.36 25.29 -15.24
C SER A 270 14.77 26.51 -15.99
N SER A 271 14.39 26.36 -17.27
CA SER A 271 13.88 27.45 -18.11
C SER A 271 12.36 27.50 -18.01
N TRP A 272 11.84 28.55 -17.34
CA TRP A 272 10.41 28.82 -17.22
C TRP A 272 9.68 28.87 -18.56
N TRP A 273 10.33 29.35 -19.64
CA TRP A 273 9.75 29.43 -20.97
C TRP A 273 9.45 28.06 -21.57
N ARG A 274 10.33 27.07 -21.38
CA ARG A 274 10.12 25.71 -21.85
C ARG A 274 9.02 25.02 -21.07
N GLN A 275 8.98 25.23 -19.76
CA GLN A 275 7.89 24.70 -18.93
C GLN A 275 6.56 25.30 -19.37
N TRP A 276 6.49 26.64 -19.63
CA TRP A 276 5.28 27.28 -20.11
C TRP A 276 4.81 26.79 -21.49
N GLU A 277 5.72 26.49 -22.43
CA GLU A 277 5.36 25.88 -23.73
C GLU A 277 4.74 24.49 -23.53
N LEU A 278 5.29 23.68 -22.63
CA LEU A 278 4.82 22.31 -22.34
C LEU A 278 3.55 22.30 -21.50
N GLU A 279 3.35 23.30 -20.64
CA GLU A 279 2.14 23.41 -19.79
C GLU A 279 0.84 23.39 -20.60
N LYS A 280 0.86 23.89 -21.81
CA LYS A 280 -0.29 23.88 -22.74
C LYS A 280 -0.72 22.47 -23.16
N PHE A 281 0.14 21.50 -22.97
CA PHE A 281 -0.10 20.08 -23.29
C PHE A 281 -0.44 19.25 -22.07
N ARG A 282 -0.49 19.88 -20.87
CA ARG A 282 -0.85 19.21 -19.62
C ARG A 282 -2.34 19.37 -19.34
N ASN A 283 -2.88 18.34 -18.74
CA ASN A 283 -4.24 18.34 -18.23
C ASN A 283 -4.26 17.59 -16.89
N SER A 284 -5.17 18.01 -16.02
CA SER A 284 -5.36 17.34 -14.74
C SER A 284 -6.17 16.05 -14.94
N LYS A 285 -5.63 14.93 -14.48
CA LYS A 285 -6.30 13.63 -14.51
C LYS A 285 -6.46 13.11 -13.09
N THR A 286 -7.55 12.44 -12.83
CA THR A 286 -7.77 11.76 -11.54
C THR A 286 -6.59 10.84 -11.23
N CYS A 287 -6.03 10.95 -10.03
CA CYS A 287 -4.95 10.10 -9.57
C CYS A 287 -5.39 8.63 -9.54
N ASN A 288 -4.67 7.77 -10.26
CA ASN A 288 -5.02 6.36 -10.37
C ASN A 288 -4.86 5.59 -9.04
N ASP A 289 -3.93 6.00 -8.17
CA ASP A 289 -3.67 5.30 -6.91
C ASP A 289 -4.77 5.54 -5.88
N CYS A 290 -5.20 6.79 -5.71
CA CYS A 290 -6.25 7.10 -4.76
C CYS A 290 -7.64 7.24 -5.40
N ASN A 291 -7.75 7.16 -6.72
CA ASN A 291 -9.00 7.34 -7.47
C ASN A 291 -9.75 8.64 -7.08
N GLY A 292 -9.02 9.74 -6.93
CA GLY A 292 -9.55 11.03 -6.53
C GLY A 292 -9.82 11.18 -5.02
N LYS A 293 -9.63 10.12 -4.22
CA LYS A 293 -9.93 10.13 -2.77
C LYS A 293 -8.92 10.89 -1.93
N ARG A 294 -7.79 11.31 -2.48
CA ARG A 294 -6.76 12.17 -1.88
C ARG A 294 -5.96 11.54 -0.74
N LEU A 295 -6.39 10.41 -0.19
CA LEU A 295 -5.82 9.71 0.95
C LEU A 295 -5.06 8.45 0.50
N ASN A 296 -4.11 8.01 1.31
CA ASN A 296 -3.36 6.78 1.07
C ASN A 296 -4.19 5.52 1.43
N GLU A 297 -3.69 4.36 1.05
CA GLU A 297 -4.37 3.08 1.28
C GLU A 297 -4.63 2.79 2.77
N LYS A 298 -3.70 3.18 3.67
CA LYS A 298 -3.87 2.98 5.11
C LYS A 298 -5.06 3.75 5.66
N ALA A 299 -5.28 4.99 5.21
CA ALA A 299 -6.44 5.79 5.59
C ALA A 299 -7.74 5.25 4.98
N LEU A 300 -7.69 4.84 3.72
CA LEU A 300 -8.87 4.34 2.98
C LEU A 300 -9.31 2.94 3.40
N CYS A 301 -8.47 2.18 4.09
CA CYS A 301 -8.86 0.88 4.61
C CYS A 301 -9.62 0.95 5.94
N VAL A 302 -9.61 2.12 6.64
CA VAL A 302 -10.39 2.32 7.86
C VAL A 302 -11.82 2.71 7.51
N LYS A 303 -12.78 1.99 8.06
CA LYS A 303 -14.21 2.17 7.76
C LYS A 303 -15.03 2.27 9.03
N ILE A 304 -16.10 3.04 8.95
CA ILE A 304 -17.22 3.06 9.91
C ILE A 304 -18.44 2.62 9.10
N ASN A 305 -19.17 1.59 9.54
CA ASN A 305 -20.34 1.04 8.82
C ASN A 305 -20.05 0.84 7.32
N ASN A 306 -18.94 0.19 7.01
CA ASN A 306 -18.51 -0.16 5.65
C ASN A 306 -18.17 1.03 4.72
N ILE A 307 -18.24 2.29 5.19
CA ILE A 307 -17.82 3.45 4.38
C ILE A 307 -16.51 4.05 4.90
N THR A 308 -15.68 4.53 3.97
CA THR A 308 -14.44 5.24 4.29
C THR A 308 -14.72 6.71 4.57
N ILE A 309 -13.77 7.41 5.18
CA ILE A 309 -13.90 8.86 5.39
C ILE A 309 -14.10 9.62 4.07
N SER A 310 -13.46 9.19 2.99
CA SER A 310 -13.61 9.79 1.67
C SER A 310 -15.01 9.57 1.11
N ASP A 311 -15.57 8.38 1.30
CA ASP A 311 -16.94 8.08 0.88
C ASP A 311 -17.94 8.92 1.69
N PHE A 312 -17.73 9.05 3.01
CA PHE A 312 -18.56 9.87 3.88
C PHE A 312 -18.54 11.37 3.49
N THR A 313 -17.35 11.92 3.24
CA THR A 313 -17.19 13.33 2.85
C THR A 313 -17.73 13.63 1.45
N SER A 314 -17.96 12.63 0.61
CA SER A 314 -18.60 12.77 -0.70
C SER A 314 -20.13 12.78 -0.65
N LEU A 315 -20.73 12.43 0.51
CA LEU A 315 -22.17 12.45 0.69
C LEU A 315 -22.73 13.88 0.70
N SER A 316 -23.97 14.03 0.26
CA SER A 316 -24.71 15.27 0.51
C SER A 316 -24.98 15.44 2.02
N ILE A 317 -25.14 16.68 2.49
CA ILE A 317 -25.41 16.98 3.90
C ILE A 317 -26.62 16.18 4.43
N ALA A 318 -27.69 16.04 3.64
CA ALA A 318 -28.86 15.27 4.00
C ALA A 318 -28.55 13.77 4.20
N ASN A 319 -27.74 13.19 3.30
CA ASN A 319 -27.32 11.80 3.40
C ASN A 319 -26.34 11.57 4.55
N SER A 320 -25.43 12.53 4.80
CA SER A 320 -24.52 12.47 5.95
C SER A 320 -25.29 12.47 7.27
N LEU A 321 -26.32 13.33 7.39
CA LEU A 321 -27.16 13.40 8.59
C LEU A 321 -27.92 12.08 8.80
N LYS A 322 -28.50 11.53 7.74
CA LYS A 322 -29.19 10.24 7.81
C LYS A 322 -28.25 9.13 8.27
N TRP A 323 -27.06 9.05 7.68
CA TRP A 323 -26.05 8.05 8.03
C TRP A 323 -25.59 8.19 9.50
N ILE A 324 -25.39 9.42 10.00
CA ILE A 324 -25.00 9.66 11.40
C ILE A 324 -26.10 9.14 12.35
N ASN A 325 -27.36 9.45 12.08
CA ASN A 325 -28.49 9.01 12.91
C ASN A 325 -28.64 7.47 12.92
N GLU A 326 -28.41 6.81 11.80
CA GLU A 326 -28.40 5.34 11.70
C GLU A 326 -27.23 4.75 12.49
N PHE A 327 -26.05 5.34 12.38
CA PHE A 327 -24.83 4.90 13.06
C PHE A 327 -24.93 5.04 14.59
N GLU A 328 -25.51 6.11 15.13
CA GLU A 328 -25.69 6.30 16.59
C GLU A 328 -26.49 5.15 17.23
N ASN A 329 -27.39 4.52 16.50
CA ASN A 329 -28.18 3.40 17.00
C ASN A 329 -27.40 2.07 17.05
N GLU A 330 -26.31 1.95 16.33
CA GLU A 330 -25.47 0.75 16.26
C GLU A 330 -24.30 0.76 17.25
N LEU A 331 -23.98 1.93 17.84
CA LEU A 331 -22.92 2.09 18.82
C LEU A 331 -23.26 1.48 20.17
N ASN A 332 -22.29 0.82 20.78
CA ASN A 332 -22.39 0.43 22.19
C ASN A 332 -22.26 1.64 23.13
N ASP A 333 -22.56 1.45 24.43
CA ASP A 333 -22.57 2.56 25.39
C ASP A 333 -21.21 3.24 25.59
N GLN A 334 -20.11 2.49 25.42
CA GLN A 334 -18.75 3.04 25.48
C GLN A 334 -18.41 3.83 24.21
N GLU A 335 -18.80 3.33 23.04
CA GLU A 335 -18.63 4.01 21.77
C GLU A 335 -19.46 5.28 21.66
N LYS A 336 -20.68 5.30 22.24
CA LYS A 336 -21.52 6.50 22.33
C LYS A 336 -20.91 7.62 23.17
N LEU A 337 -20.13 7.28 24.19
CA LEU A 337 -19.41 8.28 25.01
C LEU A 337 -18.20 8.88 24.28
N ILE A 338 -17.68 8.18 23.29
CA ILE A 338 -16.48 8.57 22.52
C ILE A 338 -16.87 9.24 21.20
N ALA A 339 -17.99 8.86 20.61
CA ALA A 339 -18.51 9.34 19.33
C ALA A 339 -19.32 10.61 19.45
#